data_0f113d7b8549f1d780731137dd241f7f
#
_entry.id   0f113d7b8549f1d780731137dd241f7f
#
_cell.length_a   1.000
_cell.length_b   1.000
_cell.length_c   1.000
_cell.angle_alpha   90.00
_cell.angle_beta   90.00
_cell.angle_gamma   90.00
#
_symmetry.space_group_name_H-M   'P 1'
#
loop_
_entity.id
_entity.type
_entity.pdbx_description
1 polymer ?
#
loop_
_entity_poly.entity_id
_entity_poly.type
_entity_poly.pdbx_seq_one_letter_code
_entity_poly.pdbx_strand_id
1 'polypeptide(L)'
;MTIIDLDDLSCEHNEELNKIAVEIREDYNNLVESVSAEYTENLNWIVGSVASRNKYYSPLFMRCCRVAFIQKLIVQSKVIDKVKLADRQLANVIRDLFITNGCQTKVSCTERTFHRVWRLFRPYRQYLVALFILIIRLLGKSKNGTSKRVGDTPITLVDTFVLNNGSADEGSINNGSYKDRYYPGLMDHLTDDEKKNIYYLPTIVGFNNPLKAFKLIRGANAPFLIHDDFLNISDYYFALKQPFKLLAIKISPAVFRGVDVSSLLKEEMVNHCSDFISILGLLYYRFAYRLNIKGIKVRLLVEWYENQVIDRGMIVGFHQFHK
;
A
#
# COMPACT_ATOMS: atom_id res chain seq x y z
N MET A 1 36.09 -15.49 16.00
CA MET A 1 34.64 -15.40 16.32
C MET A 1 33.95 -14.59 15.20
N THR A 2 33.22 -15.27 14.34
CA THR A 2 32.54 -14.63 13.19
C THR A 2 31.16 -14.15 13.63
N ILE A 3 30.98 -12.82 13.68
CA ILE A 3 29.73 -12.18 14.06
C ILE A 3 29.13 -11.52 12.83
N ILE A 4 27.86 -11.80 12.53
CA ILE A 4 27.11 -11.14 11.48
C ILE A 4 26.03 -10.28 12.15
N ASP A 5 26.07 -8.99 11.91
CA ASP A 5 25.01 -8.05 12.30
C ASP A 5 24.16 -7.74 11.07
N LEU A 6 22.91 -8.24 11.04
CA LEU A 6 22.02 -8.08 9.88
C LEU A 6 21.44 -6.66 9.76
N ASP A 7 21.61 -5.83 10.78
CA ASP A 7 21.17 -4.43 10.74
C ASP A 7 22.35 -3.49 10.38
N ASP A 8 23.61 -4.00 10.46
CA ASP A 8 24.82 -3.27 10.10
C ASP A 8 25.81 -4.22 9.37
N LEU A 9 25.48 -4.54 8.13
CA LEU A 9 26.26 -5.42 7.28
C LEU A 9 27.51 -4.72 6.73
N SER A 10 28.61 -5.47 6.60
CA SER A 10 29.81 -5.00 5.87
C SER A 10 29.48 -4.71 4.39
N CYS A 11 30.33 -3.94 3.71
CA CYS A 11 30.17 -3.66 2.27
C CYS A 11 30.05 -4.95 1.45
N GLU A 12 30.90 -5.95 1.70
CA GLU A 12 30.87 -7.24 1.03
C GLU A 12 29.55 -7.98 1.24
N HIS A 13 29.03 -8.02 2.48
CA HIS A 13 27.76 -8.66 2.78
C HIS A 13 26.57 -7.89 2.19
N ASN A 14 26.63 -6.55 2.12
CA ASN A 14 25.61 -5.74 1.47
C ASN A 14 25.58 -5.98 -0.06
N GLU A 15 26.73 -6.07 -0.70
CA GLU A 15 26.80 -6.43 -2.13
C GLU A 15 26.21 -7.82 -2.39
N GLU A 16 26.52 -8.78 -1.52
CA GLU A 16 25.96 -10.12 -1.62
C GLU A 16 24.45 -10.13 -1.40
N LEU A 17 23.95 -9.40 -0.39
CA LEU A 17 22.52 -9.25 -0.16
C LEU A 17 21.79 -8.61 -1.36
N ASN A 18 22.41 -7.64 -2.03
CA ASN A 18 21.87 -7.03 -3.24
C ASN A 18 21.78 -8.04 -4.41
N LYS A 19 22.78 -8.91 -4.60
CA LYS A 19 22.72 -9.99 -5.58
C LYS A 19 21.57 -10.95 -5.28
N ILE A 20 21.46 -11.37 -4.02
CA ILE A 20 20.38 -12.22 -3.53
C ILE A 20 19.01 -11.57 -3.76
N ALA A 21 18.89 -10.27 -3.52
CA ALA A 21 17.62 -9.56 -3.73
C ALA A 21 17.15 -9.58 -5.20
N VAL A 22 18.08 -9.73 -6.16
CA VAL A 22 17.74 -9.95 -7.57
C VAL A 22 17.34 -11.40 -7.82
N GLU A 23 18.11 -12.36 -7.28
CA GLU A 23 17.92 -13.80 -7.47
C GLU A 23 16.56 -14.29 -6.94
N ILE A 24 16.14 -13.81 -5.76
CA ILE A 24 14.95 -14.34 -5.07
C ILE A 24 13.63 -13.67 -5.46
N ARG A 25 13.59 -12.76 -6.42
CA ARG A 25 12.36 -12.03 -6.79
C ARG A 25 11.23 -12.97 -7.20
N GLU A 26 11.56 -13.98 -7.98
CA GLU A 26 10.58 -14.98 -8.41
C GLU A 26 10.11 -15.84 -7.24
N ASP A 27 11.02 -16.33 -6.41
CA ASP A 27 10.70 -17.11 -5.20
C ASP A 27 9.78 -16.34 -4.26
N TYR A 28 10.04 -15.03 -4.08
CA TYR A 28 9.18 -14.16 -3.27
C TYR A 28 7.80 -13.96 -3.90
N ASN A 29 7.73 -13.78 -5.22
CA ASN A 29 6.46 -13.66 -5.92
C ASN A 29 5.65 -14.95 -5.79
N ASN A 30 6.28 -16.11 -5.94
CA ASN A 30 5.65 -17.42 -5.79
C ASN A 30 5.16 -17.66 -4.35
N LEU A 31 5.93 -17.21 -3.34
CA LEU A 31 5.49 -17.23 -1.94
C LEU A 31 4.20 -16.43 -1.76
N VAL A 32 4.17 -15.18 -2.22
CA VAL A 32 2.98 -14.32 -2.07
C VAL A 32 1.81 -14.86 -2.88
N GLU A 33 2.06 -15.41 -4.07
CA GLU A 33 1.04 -16.03 -4.91
C GLU A 33 0.42 -17.26 -4.25
N SER A 34 1.24 -18.18 -3.72
CA SER A 34 0.76 -19.36 -3.03
C SER A 34 -0.13 -19.04 -1.83
N VAL A 35 0.25 -18.03 -1.03
CA VAL A 35 -0.56 -17.58 0.11
C VAL A 35 -1.82 -16.84 -0.36
N SER A 36 -1.76 -16.14 -1.50
CA SER A 36 -2.90 -15.38 -2.04
C SER A 36 -3.92 -16.25 -2.77
N ALA A 37 -3.57 -17.48 -3.16
CA ALA A 37 -4.41 -18.34 -4.00
C ALA A 37 -5.82 -18.57 -3.41
N GLU A 38 -5.93 -18.66 -2.08
CA GLU A 38 -7.21 -18.83 -1.38
C GLU A 38 -8.01 -17.53 -1.23
N TYR A 39 -7.40 -16.36 -1.56
CA TYR A 39 -7.94 -15.02 -1.26
C TYR A 39 -8.01 -14.10 -2.48
N THR A 40 -7.98 -14.67 -3.69
CA THR A 40 -7.97 -13.90 -4.95
C THR A 40 -9.18 -12.99 -5.13
N GLU A 41 -10.32 -13.33 -4.53
CA GLU A 41 -11.54 -12.53 -4.54
C GLU A 41 -11.78 -11.75 -3.22
N ASN A 42 -10.92 -11.94 -2.23
CA ASN A 42 -11.06 -11.27 -0.94
C ASN A 42 -10.48 -9.86 -1.01
N LEU A 43 -11.35 -8.87 -1.17
CA LEU A 43 -10.97 -7.47 -1.30
C LEU A 43 -10.09 -6.99 -0.14
N ASN A 44 -10.34 -7.44 1.11
CA ASN A 44 -9.55 -7.02 2.27
C ASN A 44 -8.12 -7.56 2.21
N TRP A 45 -7.92 -8.74 1.60
CA TRP A 45 -6.60 -9.27 1.30
C TRP A 45 -5.92 -8.50 0.17
N ILE A 46 -6.64 -8.27 -0.94
CA ILE A 46 -6.12 -7.59 -2.13
C ILE A 46 -5.56 -6.20 -1.80
N VAL A 47 -6.25 -5.44 -0.92
CA VAL A 47 -5.77 -4.14 -0.43
C VAL A 47 -4.86 -4.26 0.80
N GLY A 48 -4.35 -5.44 1.11
CA GLY A 48 -3.41 -5.68 2.20
C GLY A 48 -1.94 -5.50 1.79
N SER A 49 -1.06 -5.31 2.77
CA SER A 49 0.38 -5.11 2.57
C SER A 49 1.05 -6.31 1.89
N VAL A 50 0.71 -7.53 2.29
CA VAL A 50 1.28 -8.77 1.73
C VAL A 50 0.93 -8.91 0.26
N ALA A 51 -0.35 -8.79 -0.10
CA ALA A 51 -0.81 -8.91 -1.48
C ALA A 51 -0.21 -7.86 -2.41
N SER A 52 0.11 -6.66 -1.91
CA SER A 52 0.67 -5.57 -2.72
C SER A 52 2.05 -5.89 -3.29
N ARG A 53 2.83 -6.76 -2.63
CA ARG A 53 4.24 -7.05 -2.99
C ARG A 53 5.12 -5.80 -3.07
N ASN A 54 4.66 -4.68 -2.53
CA ASN A 54 5.37 -3.42 -2.61
C ASN A 54 6.47 -3.35 -1.56
N LYS A 55 7.73 -3.47 -2.01
CA LYS A 55 8.91 -3.48 -1.15
C LYS A 55 9.18 -2.17 -0.39
N TYR A 56 8.61 -1.06 -0.86
CA TYR A 56 8.73 0.24 -0.19
C TYR A 56 7.71 0.40 0.92
N TYR A 57 6.62 -0.34 0.82
CA TYR A 57 5.55 -0.32 1.81
C TYR A 57 5.73 -1.39 2.90
N SER A 58 6.19 -2.59 2.50
CA SER A 58 6.36 -3.75 3.36
C SER A 58 7.83 -4.19 3.47
N PRO A 59 8.36 -4.45 4.68
CA PRO A 59 9.70 -5.01 4.86
C PRO A 59 9.79 -6.51 4.52
N LEU A 60 8.68 -7.18 4.18
CA LEU A 60 8.64 -8.63 4.02
C LEU A 60 9.64 -9.15 2.98
N PHE A 61 9.76 -8.47 1.83
CA PHE A 61 10.75 -8.83 0.80
C PHE A 61 12.18 -8.81 1.35
N MET A 62 12.55 -7.75 2.07
CA MET A 62 13.90 -7.66 2.66
C MET A 62 14.13 -8.71 3.74
N ARG A 63 13.10 -9.08 4.50
CA ARG A 63 13.16 -10.21 5.44
C ARG A 63 13.45 -11.53 4.73
N CYS A 64 12.80 -11.80 3.60
CA CYS A 64 13.08 -12.96 2.75
C CYS A 64 14.50 -12.92 2.18
N CYS A 65 15.01 -11.75 1.77
CA CYS A 65 16.40 -11.60 1.34
C CYS A 65 17.39 -12.00 2.45
N ARG A 66 17.13 -11.56 3.69
CA ARG A 66 17.95 -11.90 4.85
C ARG A 66 17.91 -13.39 5.19
N VAL A 67 16.75 -14.05 5.06
CA VAL A 67 16.63 -15.52 5.20
C VAL A 67 17.49 -16.22 4.15
N ALA A 68 17.35 -15.84 2.87
CA ALA A 68 18.13 -16.43 1.78
C ALA A 68 19.64 -16.18 1.93
N PHE A 69 20.03 -15.00 2.44
CA PHE A 69 21.43 -14.69 2.74
C PHE A 69 22.01 -15.63 3.79
N ILE A 70 21.30 -15.88 4.90
CA ILE A 70 21.74 -16.84 5.92
C ILE A 70 21.79 -18.27 5.36
N GLN A 71 20.80 -18.69 4.55
CA GLN A 71 20.84 -19.99 3.87
C GLN A 71 22.11 -20.16 3.04
N LYS A 72 22.48 -19.13 2.24
CA LYS A 72 23.68 -19.16 1.41
C LYS A 72 24.95 -19.32 2.25
N LEU A 73 25.05 -18.63 3.37
CA LEU A 73 26.18 -18.75 4.28
C LEU A 73 26.28 -20.13 4.90
N ILE A 74 25.16 -20.76 5.25
CA ILE A 74 25.12 -22.14 5.77
C ILE A 74 25.61 -23.12 4.71
N VAL A 75 25.12 -23.00 3.47
CA VAL A 75 25.52 -23.88 2.34
C VAL A 75 27.01 -23.72 2.03
N GLN A 76 27.57 -22.53 2.16
CA GLN A 76 29.00 -22.27 1.99
C GLN A 76 29.85 -22.83 3.15
N SER A 77 29.24 -23.49 4.12
CA SER A 77 29.91 -24.07 5.30
C SER A 77 30.72 -23.03 6.10
N LYS A 78 30.31 -21.74 6.03
CA LYS A 78 30.95 -20.69 6.82
C LYS A 78 30.62 -20.86 8.29
N VAL A 79 31.65 -20.91 9.13
CA VAL A 79 31.45 -20.96 10.59
C VAL A 79 30.97 -19.61 11.06
N ILE A 80 29.72 -19.55 11.53
CA ILE A 80 29.09 -18.35 12.09
C ILE A 80 28.86 -18.59 13.57
N ASP A 81 29.59 -17.85 14.42
CA ASP A 81 29.43 -17.97 15.85
C ASP A 81 28.19 -17.27 16.37
N LYS A 82 27.86 -16.13 15.77
CA LYS A 82 26.74 -15.30 16.24
C LYS A 82 26.10 -14.48 15.12
N VAL A 83 24.76 -14.42 15.13
CA VAL A 83 23.95 -13.49 14.33
C VAL A 83 23.23 -12.51 15.25
N LYS A 84 23.27 -11.21 14.92
CA LYS A 84 22.56 -10.14 15.63
C LYS A 84 21.55 -9.47 14.70
N LEU A 85 20.38 -9.13 15.20
CA LEU A 85 19.36 -8.35 14.49
C LEU A 85 18.32 -7.78 15.46
N ALA A 86 17.67 -6.68 15.08
CA ALA A 86 16.62 -6.08 15.89
C ALA A 86 15.25 -6.73 15.66
N ASP A 87 15.01 -7.32 14.48
CA ASP A 87 13.75 -7.95 14.13
C ASP A 87 13.57 -9.30 14.83
N ARG A 88 12.65 -9.35 15.78
CA ARG A 88 12.43 -10.53 16.62
C ARG A 88 11.87 -11.72 15.87
N GLN A 89 10.89 -11.49 14.97
CA GLN A 89 10.28 -12.60 14.23
C GLN A 89 11.28 -13.19 13.24
N LEU A 90 12.03 -12.34 12.56
CA LEU A 90 13.13 -12.79 11.71
C LEU A 90 14.21 -13.53 12.52
N ALA A 91 14.53 -13.07 13.75
CA ALA A 91 15.46 -13.77 14.61
C ALA A 91 14.98 -15.19 14.97
N ASN A 92 13.68 -15.38 15.17
CA ASN A 92 13.12 -16.70 15.41
C ASN A 92 13.24 -17.60 14.17
N VAL A 93 12.83 -17.10 12.99
CA VAL A 93 12.97 -17.84 11.73
C VAL A 93 14.42 -18.23 11.44
N ILE A 94 15.37 -17.32 11.65
CA ILE A 94 16.81 -17.60 11.46
C ILE A 94 17.31 -18.62 12.50
N ARG A 95 16.84 -18.57 13.74
CA ARG A 95 17.20 -19.55 14.77
C ARG A 95 16.72 -20.95 14.38
N ASP A 96 15.48 -21.07 13.96
CA ASP A 96 14.90 -22.33 13.51
C ASP A 96 15.65 -22.86 12.28
N LEU A 97 16.05 -21.99 11.36
CA LEU A 97 16.88 -22.35 10.20
C LEU A 97 18.23 -22.94 10.63
N PHE A 98 18.95 -22.35 11.61
CA PHE A 98 20.19 -22.91 12.11
C PHE A 98 20.01 -24.25 12.83
N ILE A 99 18.96 -24.37 13.64
CA ILE A 99 18.61 -25.63 14.33
C ILE A 99 18.35 -26.75 13.33
N THR A 100 17.54 -26.48 12.31
CA THR A 100 17.18 -27.46 11.25
C THR A 100 18.42 -27.93 10.46
N ASN A 101 19.43 -27.06 10.30
CA ASN A 101 20.68 -27.38 9.62
C ASN A 101 21.79 -27.89 10.56
N GLY A 102 21.50 -28.17 11.83
CA GLY A 102 22.46 -28.69 12.81
C GLY A 102 23.56 -27.72 13.21
N CYS A 103 23.38 -26.41 12.98
CA CYS A 103 24.35 -25.38 13.29
C CYS A 103 24.20 -24.86 14.74
N GLN A 104 25.30 -24.71 15.47
CA GLN A 104 25.31 -24.17 16.85
C GLN A 104 25.47 -22.65 16.90
N THR A 105 24.93 -21.92 15.94
CA THR A 105 25.03 -20.46 15.85
C THR A 105 24.11 -19.77 16.86
N LYS A 106 24.65 -18.83 17.63
CA LYS A 106 23.86 -18.03 18.58
C LYS A 106 23.12 -16.89 17.84
N VAL A 107 21.80 -16.90 17.84
CA VAL A 107 20.98 -15.80 17.31
C VAL A 107 20.52 -14.89 18.44
N SER A 108 20.90 -13.62 18.41
CA SER A 108 20.55 -12.62 19.42
C SER A 108 19.69 -11.50 18.83
N CYS A 109 18.53 -11.30 19.44
CA CYS A 109 17.67 -10.16 19.13
C CYS A 109 18.10 -8.94 19.95
N THR A 110 18.39 -7.82 19.27
CA THR A 110 18.83 -6.55 19.88
C THR A 110 17.67 -5.57 20.09
N GLU A 111 16.42 -6.01 19.83
CA GLU A 111 15.24 -5.16 20.00
C GLU A 111 15.12 -4.67 21.45
N ARG A 112 15.04 -3.34 21.61
CA ARG A 112 14.79 -2.73 22.92
C ARG A 112 13.35 -2.96 23.35
N THR A 113 13.10 -3.21 24.63
CA THR A 113 11.75 -3.43 25.21
C THR A 113 10.78 -2.31 24.86
N PHE A 114 11.24 -1.07 24.86
CA PHE A 114 10.45 0.10 24.49
C PHE A 114 9.92 0.02 23.03
N HIS A 115 10.77 -0.33 22.06
CA HIS A 115 10.35 -0.48 20.66
C HIS A 115 9.32 -1.60 20.49
N ARG A 116 9.45 -2.68 21.26
CA ARG A 116 8.48 -3.78 21.27
C ARG A 116 7.10 -3.31 21.73
N VAL A 117 7.03 -2.56 22.83
CA VAL A 117 5.75 -2.01 23.33
C VAL A 117 5.13 -1.07 22.30
N TRP A 118 5.92 -0.15 21.74
CA TRP A 118 5.44 0.77 20.70
C TRP A 118 4.89 0.04 19.47
N ARG A 119 5.53 -1.04 19.05
CA ARG A 119 5.08 -1.87 17.93
C ARG A 119 3.72 -2.52 18.20
N LEU A 120 3.47 -3.02 19.41
CA LEU A 120 2.17 -3.58 19.79
C LEU A 120 1.04 -2.55 19.72
N PHE A 121 1.32 -1.28 20.01
CA PHE A 121 0.35 -0.20 19.93
C PHE A 121 0.22 0.43 18.56
N ARG A 122 1.11 0.10 17.61
CA ARG A 122 1.11 0.67 16.25
C ARG A 122 -0.25 0.52 15.53
N PRO A 123 -0.88 -0.66 15.45
CA PRO A 123 -2.17 -0.83 14.76
C PRO A 123 -3.28 0.04 15.36
N TYR A 124 -3.34 0.15 16.69
CA TYR A 124 -4.34 0.99 17.37
C TYR A 124 -4.14 2.47 17.04
N ARG A 125 -2.91 2.93 17.12
CA ARG A 125 -2.59 4.32 16.77
C ARG A 125 -2.94 4.62 15.31
N GLN A 126 -2.57 3.74 14.39
CA GLN A 126 -2.88 3.89 12.97
C GLN A 126 -4.39 3.89 12.74
N TYR A 127 -5.14 3.04 13.42
CA TYR A 127 -6.59 3.01 13.35
C TYR A 127 -7.23 4.32 13.82
N LEU A 128 -6.78 4.86 14.95
CA LEU A 128 -7.27 6.14 15.45
C LEU A 128 -6.94 7.31 14.51
N VAL A 129 -5.74 7.32 13.93
CA VAL A 129 -5.35 8.30 12.92
C VAL A 129 -6.21 8.17 11.66
N ALA A 130 -6.43 6.95 11.18
CA ALA A 130 -7.30 6.69 10.04
C ALA A 130 -8.73 7.16 10.32
N LEU A 131 -9.29 6.81 11.47
CA LEU A 131 -10.62 7.25 11.90
C LEU A 131 -10.72 8.78 11.92
N PHE A 132 -9.74 9.46 12.51
CA PHE A 132 -9.71 10.93 12.55
C PHE A 132 -9.67 11.55 11.16
N ILE A 133 -8.81 11.02 10.27
CA ILE A 133 -8.74 11.49 8.88
C ILE A 133 -10.07 11.28 8.16
N LEU A 134 -10.72 10.13 8.35
CA LEU A 134 -12.00 9.83 7.72
C LEU A 134 -13.11 10.75 8.21
N ILE A 135 -13.13 11.09 9.50
CA ILE A 135 -14.08 12.08 10.05
C ILE A 135 -13.87 13.45 9.37
N ILE A 136 -12.63 13.91 9.25
CA ILE A 136 -12.33 15.17 8.57
C ILE A 136 -12.76 15.11 7.10
N ARG A 137 -12.50 14.01 6.40
CA ARG A 137 -12.93 13.84 5.00
C ARG A 137 -14.45 13.88 4.86
N LEU A 138 -15.16 13.21 5.76
CA LEU A 138 -16.62 13.21 5.82
C LEU A 138 -17.19 14.63 6.06
N LEU A 139 -16.59 15.41 6.96
CA LEU A 139 -16.95 16.82 7.20
C LEU A 139 -16.63 17.72 6.01
N GLY A 140 -15.58 17.40 5.27
CA GLY A 140 -15.17 18.14 4.08
C GLY A 140 -16.00 17.84 2.84
N LYS A 141 -16.88 16.85 2.88
CA LYS A 141 -17.73 16.45 1.78
C LYS A 141 -18.67 17.61 1.36
N SER A 142 -18.80 17.81 0.05
CA SER A 142 -19.76 18.78 -0.48
C SER A 142 -21.17 18.21 -0.48
N LYS A 143 -22.13 18.94 0.09
CA LYS A 143 -23.57 18.57 0.01
C LYS A 143 -24.12 18.63 -1.41
N ASN A 144 -23.56 19.51 -2.23
CA ASN A 144 -23.97 19.71 -3.63
C ASN A 144 -23.02 19.07 -4.64
N GLY A 145 -22.24 18.10 -4.19
CA GLY A 145 -21.16 17.40 -4.83
C GLY A 145 -20.98 17.58 -6.34
N THR A 146 -19.79 17.34 -6.81
CA THR A 146 -19.42 17.32 -8.25
C THR A 146 -20.32 16.43 -9.10
N SER A 147 -21.16 15.59 -8.49
CA SER A 147 -22.15 14.73 -9.19
C SER A 147 -23.14 15.50 -10.07
N LYS A 148 -23.42 16.78 -9.78
CA LYS A 148 -24.26 17.65 -10.64
C LYS A 148 -23.56 18.13 -11.91
N ARG A 149 -22.23 17.96 -11.99
CA ARG A 149 -21.42 18.37 -13.16
C ARG A 149 -21.23 17.26 -14.16
N VAL A 150 -21.51 16.01 -13.77
CA VAL A 150 -21.36 14.84 -14.65
C VAL A 150 -22.65 14.67 -15.44
N GLY A 151 -22.55 14.79 -16.76
CA GLY A 151 -23.65 14.54 -17.67
C GLY A 151 -23.99 13.06 -17.84
N ASP A 152 -24.96 12.74 -18.69
CA ASP A 152 -25.38 11.37 -18.99
C ASP A 152 -24.40 10.62 -19.93
N THR A 153 -23.41 11.32 -20.49
CA THR A 153 -22.38 10.74 -21.36
C THR A 153 -21.33 9.98 -20.57
N PRO A 154 -20.82 8.85 -21.09
CA PRO A 154 -19.75 8.13 -20.44
C PRO A 154 -18.49 9.00 -20.25
N ILE A 155 -17.91 8.94 -19.05
CA ILE A 155 -16.77 9.77 -18.67
C ILE A 155 -15.44 9.01 -18.74
N THR A 156 -14.34 9.76 -18.88
CA THR A 156 -12.98 9.29 -18.67
C THR A 156 -12.47 9.86 -17.34
N LEU A 157 -11.95 9.02 -16.47
CA LEU A 157 -11.28 9.41 -15.25
C LEU A 157 -9.78 9.33 -15.43
N VAL A 158 -9.08 10.37 -15.00
CA VAL A 158 -7.60 10.43 -15.01
C VAL A 158 -7.13 10.58 -13.57
N ASP A 159 -6.50 9.53 -13.04
CA ASP A 159 -5.89 9.59 -11.71
C ASP A 159 -4.70 10.55 -11.74
N THR A 160 -4.63 11.40 -10.75
CA THR A 160 -3.59 12.42 -10.66
C THR A 160 -3.29 12.81 -9.21
N PHE A 161 -2.15 13.45 -9.00
CA PHE A 161 -1.75 13.92 -7.67
C PHE A 161 -1.95 15.41 -7.53
N VAL A 162 -2.50 15.81 -6.37
CA VAL A 162 -2.53 17.21 -5.95
C VAL A 162 -1.60 17.37 -4.76
N LEU A 163 -0.50 18.08 -4.97
CA LEU A 163 0.59 18.24 -4.02
C LEU A 163 0.45 19.58 -3.26
N ASN A 164 0.82 19.55 -1.98
CA ASN A 164 0.93 20.77 -1.16
C ASN A 164 2.37 21.29 -1.18
N ASN A 165 2.89 21.59 -2.33
CA ASN A 165 4.24 22.16 -2.43
C ASN A 165 4.09 23.67 -2.64
N GLY A 166 4.18 24.49 -1.69
CA GLY A 166 4.02 25.96 -1.77
C GLY A 166 4.72 26.70 -2.93
N SER A 167 5.33 26.00 -3.85
CA SER A 167 5.97 26.42 -5.11
C SER A 167 5.09 26.06 -6.31
N ALA A 168 5.36 26.69 -7.45
CA ALA A 168 4.67 26.48 -8.74
C ALA A 168 5.02 25.12 -9.40
N ASP A 169 5.27 24.09 -8.61
CA ASP A 169 5.63 22.77 -9.10
C ASP A 169 4.44 22.08 -9.78
N GLU A 170 4.75 21.26 -10.77
CA GLU A 170 3.79 20.44 -11.48
C GLU A 170 3.01 19.53 -10.51
N GLY A 171 1.72 19.36 -10.75
CA GLY A 171 0.81 18.61 -9.87
C GLY A 171 0.24 19.43 -8.71
N SER A 172 0.50 20.74 -8.66
CA SER A 172 -0.06 21.66 -7.68
C SER A 172 -1.10 22.61 -8.29
N ILE A 173 -1.96 23.15 -7.41
CA ILE A 173 -2.93 24.17 -7.79
C ILE A 173 -2.36 25.52 -7.34
N ASN A 174 -2.08 26.41 -8.30
CA ASN A 174 -1.56 27.74 -8.05
C ASN A 174 -2.53 28.78 -8.62
N ASN A 175 -3.01 29.72 -7.78
CA ASN A 175 -3.98 30.75 -8.15
C ASN A 175 -5.18 30.22 -8.95
N GLY A 176 -5.69 29.02 -8.57
CA GLY A 176 -6.82 28.39 -9.23
C GLY A 176 -6.46 27.62 -10.52
N SER A 177 -5.26 27.74 -11.04
CA SER A 177 -4.78 26.97 -12.20
C SER A 177 -4.16 25.65 -11.73
N TYR A 178 -4.55 24.53 -12.35
CA TYR A 178 -3.97 23.22 -12.11
C TYR A 178 -3.04 22.83 -13.25
N LYS A 179 -1.87 22.29 -12.89
CA LYS A 179 -0.89 21.76 -13.83
C LYS A 179 -0.62 20.30 -13.49
N ASP A 180 -0.98 19.40 -14.40
CA ASP A 180 -0.77 17.96 -14.19
C ASP A 180 0.71 17.61 -14.33
N ARG A 181 1.23 16.82 -13.39
CA ARG A 181 2.61 16.36 -13.39
C ARG A 181 2.83 15.12 -14.24
N TYR A 182 1.87 14.21 -14.24
CA TYR A 182 2.00 12.90 -14.88
C TYR A 182 1.57 12.92 -16.34
N TYR A 183 0.60 13.79 -16.66
CA TYR A 183 0.07 13.93 -18.02
C TYR A 183 0.14 15.40 -18.47
N PRO A 184 1.35 15.99 -18.50
CA PRO A 184 1.52 17.39 -18.87
C PRO A 184 0.98 17.62 -20.29
N GLY A 185 0.12 18.62 -20.44
CA GLY A 185 -0.48 18.95 -21.74
C GLY A 185 -1.56 17.99 -22.22
N LEU A 186 -2.02 17.02 -21.41
CA LEU A 186 -3.09 16.09 -21.83
C LEU A 186 -4.28 16.83 -22.45
N MET A 187 -4.74 17.89 -21.80
CA MET A 187 -5.89 18.65 -22.30
C MET A 187 -5.61 19.36 -23.62
N ASP A 188 -4.36 19.68 -23.95
CA ASP A 188 -4.00 20.38 -25.20
C ASP A 188 -4.11 19.45 -26.41
N HIS A 189 -4.00 18.15 -26.22
CA HIS A 189 -4.08 17.13 -27.27
C HIS A 189 -5.49 16.60 -27.54
N LEU A 190 -6.49 17.06 -26.78
CA LEU A 190 -7.85 16.57 -26.85
C LEU A 190 -8.75 17.56 -27.59
N THR A 191 -9.73 17.02 -28.31
CA THR A 191 -10.83 17.80 -28.91
C THR A 191 -11.72 18.40 -27.81
N ASP A 192 -12.48 19.44 -28.13
CA ASP A 192 -13.37 20.07 -27.15
C ASP A 192 -14.50 19.12 -26.68
N ASP A 193 -14.89 18.16 -27.46
CA ASP A 193 -15.89 17.15 -27.09
C ASP A 193 -15.30 16.11 -26.14
N GLU A 194 -14.05 15.71 -26.33
CA GLU A 194 -13.35 14.83 -25.40
C GLU A 194 -13.10 15.51 -24.05
N LYS A 195 -12.70 16.78 -24.04
CA LYS A 195 -12.48 17.58 -22.81
C LYS A 195 -13.73 17.65 -21.92
N LYS A 196 -14.93 17.71 -22.50
CA LYS A 196 -16.19 17.78 -21.75
C LYS A 196 -16.43 16.57 -20.85
N ASN A 197 -15.87 15.41 -21.22
CA ASN A 197 -16.14 14.13 -20.55
C ASN A 197 -14.93 13.60 -19.78
N ILE A 198 -13.85 14.38 -19.66
CA ILE A 198 -12.68 14.03 -18.86
C ILE A 198 -12.75 14.69 -17.48
N TYR A 199 -12.45 13.90 -16.45
CA TYR A 199 -12.37 14.35 -15.07
C TYR A 199 -11.10 13.84 -14.40
N TYR A 200 -10.41 14.73 -13.67
CA TYR A 200 -9.30 14.36 -12.84
C TYR A 200 -9.77 13.77 -11.50
N LEU A 201 -9.24 12.61 -11.13
CA LEU A 201 -9.45 11.97 -9.83
C LEU A 201 -8.26 12.29 -8.93
N PRO A 202 -8.38 13.23 -7.96
CA PRO A 202 -7.21 13.72 -7.24
C PRO A 202 -6.82 12.80 -6.08
N THR A 203 -5.60 12.30 -6.10
CA THR A 203 -4.91 11.74 -4.92
C THR A 203 -4.19 12.87 -4.19
N ILE A 204 -4.60 13.12 -2.94
CA ILE A 204 -4.14 14.27 -2.16
C ILE A 204 -2.88 13.89 -1.37
N VAL A 205 -1.77 14.59 -1.60
CA VAL A 205 -0.48 14.32 -0.99
C VAL A 205 0.12 15.56 -0.32
N GLY A 206 0.70 15.39 0.87
CA GLY A 206 1.43 16.44 1.58
C GLY A 206 0.55 17.49 2.29
N PHE A 207 -0.75 17.29 2.37
CA PHE A 207 -1.66 18.18 3.11
C PHE A 207 -1.87 17.71 4.55
N ASN A 208 -1.47 18.50 5.52
CA ASN A 208 -1.76 18.24 6.94
C ASN A 208 -3.25 18.36 7.27
N ASN A 209 -4.01 19.10 6.45
CA ASN A 209 -5.43 19.32 6.61
C ASN A 209 -6.20 19.01 5.31
N PRO A 210 -6.92 17.88 5.23
CA PRO A 210 -7.72 17.51 4.07
C PRO A 210 -8.78 18.54 3.66
N LEU A 211 -9.35 19.29 4.61
CA LEU A 211 -10.34 20.33 4.30
C LEU A 211 -9.74 21.46 3.46
N LYS A 212 -8.48 21.83 3.76
CA LYS A 212 -7.75 22.84 2.97
C LYS A 212 -7.53 22.32 1.54
N ALA A 213 -7.16 21.06 1.39
CA ALA A 213 -7.00 20.42 0.08
C ALA A 213 -8.31 20.41 -0.72
N PHE A 214 -9.42 20.00 -0.11
CA PHE A 214 -10.74 20.02 -0.77
C PHE A 214 -11.17 21.42 -1.20
N LYS A 215 -10.93 22.44 -0.37
CA LYS A 215 -11.23 23.82 -0.75
C LYS A 215 -10.40 24.27 -1.95
N LEU A 216 -9.12 23.93 -1.96
CA LEU A 216 -8.20 24.26 -3.05
C LEU A 216 -8.62 23.57 -4.36
N ILE A 217 -8.90 22.27 -4.32
CA ILE A 217 -9.32 21.47 -5.48
C ILE A 217 -10.65 21.98 -6.05
N ARG A 218 -11.63 22.32 -5.20
CA ARG A 218 -12.92 22.84 -5.66
C ARG A 218 -12.84 24.25 -6.24
N GLY A 219 -11.84 25.04 -5.82
CA GLY A 219 -11.56 26.36 -6.37
C GLY A 219 -10.73 26.34 -7.64
N ALA A 220 -10.22 25.20 -8.06
CA ALA A 220 -9.37 25.08 -9.24
C ALA A 220 -10.19 25.11 -10.53
N ASN A 221 -9.59 25.69 -11.57
CA ASN A 221 -10.13 25.71 -12.92
C ASN A 221 -9.79 24.41 -13.69
N ALA A 222 -10.11 23.27 -13.09
CA ALA A 222 -9.93 21.96 -13.69
C ALA A 222 -11.10 21.04 -13.29
N PRO A 223 -11.48 20.09 -14.13
CA PRO A 223 -12.65 19.22 -13.92
C PRO A 223 -12.32 18.09 -12.91
N PHE A 224 -12.17 18.44 -11.64
CA PHE A 224 -11.92 17.44 -10.60
C PHE A 224 -13.18 16.72 -10.13
N LEU A 225 -13.08 15.39 -9.96
CA LEU A 225 -14.03 14.56 -9.24
C LEU A 225 -13.41 14.13 -7.91
N ILE A 226 -13.92 14.65 -6.80
CA ILE A 226 -13.48 14.24 -5.47
C ILE A 226 -14.28 13.00 -5.08
N HIS A 227 -13.61 11.86 -4.90
CA HIS A 227 -14.29 10.59 -4.61
C HIS A 227 -15.14 10.65 -3.33
N ASP A 228 -14.71 11.39 -2.29
CA ASP A 228 -15.47 11.57 -1.05
C ASP A 228 -16.86 12.17 -1.29
N ASP A 229 -17.06 13.01 -2.30
CA ASP A 229 -18.34 13.63 -2.59
C ASP A 229 -19.41 12.61 -3.03
N PHE A 230 -19.01 11.43 -3.46
CA PHE A 230 -19.87 10.32 -3.88
C PHE A 230 -20.14 9.29 -2.77
N LEU A 231 -19.26 9.19 -1.78
CA LEU A 231 -19.33 8.20 -0.72
C LEU A 231 -20.41 8.53 0.31
N ASN A 232 -20.98 7.52 0.95
CA ASN A 232 -21.92 7.64 2.07
C ASN A 232 -21.24 7.17 3.38
N ILE A 233 -21.85 7.47 4.53
CA ILE A 233 -21.34 7.04 5.84
C ILE A 233 -21.14 5.51 5.89
N SER A 234 -22.03 4.74 5.24
CA SER A 234 -21.90 3.29 5.16
C SER A 234 -20.63 2.82 4.44
N ASP A 235 -20.07 3.64 3.52
CA ASP A 235 -18.84 3.31 2.80
C ASP A 235 -17.61 3.50 3.70
N TYR A 236 -17.60 4.55 4.52
CA TYR A 236 -16.56 4.77 5.52
C TYR A 236 -16.59 3.65 6.57
N TYR A 237 -17.78 3.26 7.04
CA TYR A 237 -17.94 2.13 7.95
C TYR A 237 -17.47 0.81 7.33
N PHE A 238 -17.76 0.59 6.04
CA PHE A 238 -17.26 -0.56 5.30
C PHE A 238 -15.72 -0.62 5.29
N ALA A 239 -15.07 0.51 5.01
CA ALA A 239 -13.61 0.60 4.95
C ALA A 239 -12.96 0.46 6.35
N LEU A 240 -13.57 1.01 7.41
CA LEU A 240 -13.09 0.90 8.78
C LEU A 240 -13.12 -0.53 9.34
N LYS A 241 -13.82 -1.45 8.70
CA LYS A 241 -13.78 -2.88 9.06
C LYS A 241 -12.52 -3.60 8.60
N GLN A 242 -11.66 -2.95 7.80
CA GLN A 242 -10.45 -3.55 7.24
C GLN A 242 -9.60 -4.31 8.27
N PRO A 243 -9.23 -3.73 9.44
CA PRO A 243 -8.39 -4.44 10.40
C PRO A 243 -8.99 -5.75 10.86
N PHE A 244 -10.28 -5.74 11.19
CA PHE A 244 -10.98 -6.91 11.71
C PHE A 244 -11.13 -8.01 10.66
N LYS A 245 -11.41 -7.63 9.41
CA LYS A 245 -11.56 -8.58 8.31
C LYS A 245 -10.22 -9.16 7.86
N LEU A 246 -9.17 -8.33 7.81
CA LEU A 246 -7.83 -8.80 7.45
C LEU A 246 -7.29 -9.76 8.51
N LEU A 247 -7.41 -9.44 9.79
CA LEU A 247 -6.93 -10.28 10.89
C LEU A 247 -7.73 -11.58 11.06
N ALA A 248 -8.95 -11.65 10.53
CA ALA A 248 -9.74 -12.88 10.49
C ALA A 248 -9.27 -13.88 9.41
N ILE A 249 -8.41 -13.47 8.49
CA ILE A 249 -7.83 -14.32 7.45
C ILE A 249 -6.83 -15.28 8.08
N LYS A 250 -7.02 -16.59 7.85
CA LYS A 250 -6.10 -17.63 8.30
C LYS A 250 -5.05 -17.83 7.22
N ILE A 251 -3.80 -17.52 7.53
CA ILE A 251 -2.70 -17.80 6.60
C ILE A 251 -2.38 -19.30 6.65
N SER A 252 -2.43 -19.95 5.50
CA SER A 252 -1.88 -21.29 5.29
C SER A 252 -0.36 -21.28 5.54
N PRO A 253 0.27 -22.45 5.85
CA PRO A 253 1.71 -22.49 6.02
C PRO A 253 2.43 -21.87 4.82
N ALA A 254 3.26 -20.87 5.09
CA ALA A 254 3.98 -20.09 4.09
C ALA A 254 5.45 -20.51 4.09
N VAL A 255 5.87 -21.19 3.03
CA VAL A 255 7.24 -21.72 2.91
C VAL A 255 8.00 -20.93 1.84
N PHE A 256 9.11 -20.35 2.23
CA PHE A 256 10.03 -19.62 1.36
C PHE A 256 11.36 -20.39 1.28
N ARG A 257 11.69 -20.95 0.09
CA ARG A 257 12.92 -21.72 -0.13
C ARG A 257 13.15 -22.81 0.92
N GLY A 258 12.08 -23.52 1.31
CA GLY A 258 12.14 -24.58 2.33
C GLY A 258 12.09 -24.10 3.79
N VAL A 259 11.97 -22.81 4.05
CA VAL A 259 11.88 -22.23 5.40
C VAL A 259 10.45 -21.75 5.68
N ASP A 260 9.89 -22.14 6.83
CA ASP A 260 8.60 -21.59 7.29
C ASP A 260 8.74 -20.11 7.68
N VAL A 261 8.09 -19.25 6.92
CA VAL A 261 8.05 -17.80 7.13
C VAL A 261 6.65 -17.29 7.54
N SER A 262 5.75 -18.20 7.91
CA SER A 262 4.36 -17.87 8.29
C SER A 262 4.27 -16.82 9.39
N SER A 263 5.21 -16.84 10.34
CA SER A 263 5.27 -15.86 11.42
C SER A 263 5.59 -14.44 10.92
N LEU A 264 6.41 -14.31 9.87
CA LEU A 264 6.74 -13.03 9.24
C LEU A 264 5.52 -12.44 8.53
N LEU A 265 4.76 -13.27 7.81
CA LEU A 265 3.54 -12.84 7.13
C LEU A 265 2.46 -12.41 8.12
N LYS A 266 2.26 -13.18 9.20
CA LYS A 266 1.30 -12.84 10.26
C LYS A 266 1.65 -11.50 10.92
N GLU A 267 2.92 -11.28 11.24
CA GLU A 267 3.37 -10.00 11.79
C GLU A 267 3.16 -8.86 10.82
N GLU A 268 3.45 -9.08 9.54
CA GLU A 268 3.20 -8.10 8.47
C GLU A 268 1.74 -7.69 8.41
N MET A 269 0.83 -8.66 8.41
CA MET A 269 -0.62 -8.38 8.43
C MET A 269 -1.03 -7.60 9.68
N VAL A 270 -0.56 -7.97 10.87
CA VAL A 270 -0.89 -7.26 12.12
C VAL A 270 -0.37 -5.83 12.09
N ASN A 271 0.86 -5.62 11.65
CA ASN A 271 1.49 -4.31 11.64
C ASN A 271 0.85 -3.32 10.65
N HIS A 272 0.22 -3.83 9.59
CA HIS A 272 -0.35 -3.03 8.51
C HIS A 272 -1.87 -3.14 8.36
N CYS A 273 -2.56 -3.87 9.25
CA CYS A 273 -4.01 -4.08 9.14
C CYS A 273 -4.82 -2.78 9.22
N SER A 274 -4.31 -1.77 9.91
CA SER A 274 -4.98 -0.48 10.13
C SER A 274 -4.39 0.66 9.30
N ASP A 275 -3.57 0.36 8.31
CA ASP A 275 -2.95 1.40 7.48
C ASP A 275 -4.01 2.16 6.68
N PHE A 276 -3.90 3.48 6.72
CA PHE A 276 -4.84 4.37 6.03
C PHE A 276 -4.89 4.12 4.52
N ILE A 277 -3.78 3.71 3.90
CA ILE A 277 -3.72 3.42 2.47
C ILE A 277 -4.62 2.23 2.09
N SER A 278 -4.66 1.18 2.92
CA SER A 278 -5.57 0.04 2.72
C SER A 278 -7.04 0.45 2.85
N ILE A 279 -7.34 1.27 3.87
CA ILE A 279 -8.68 1.83 4.09
C ILE A 279 -9.08 2.72 2.89
N LEU A 280 -8.17 3.53 2.39
CA LEU A 280 -8.39 4.38 1.23
C LEU A 280 -8.63 3.56 -0.04
N GLY A 281 -7.90 2.47 -0.26
CA GLY A 281 -8.16 1.52 -1.36
C GLY A 281 -9.59 0.97 -1.33
N LEU A 282 -10.11 0.63 -0.14
CA LEU A 282 -11.51 0.24 0.02
C LEU A 282 -12.49 1.37 -0.29
N LEU A 283 -12.15 2.62 0.03
CA LEU A 283 -12.99 3.77 -0.34
C LEU A 283 -13.01 4.00 -1.85
N TYR A 284 -11.91 3.79 -2.58
CA TYR A 284 -11.89 3.84 -4.04
C TYR A 284 -12.72 2.72 -4.68
N TYR A 285 -12.66 1.51 -4.13
CA TYR A 285 -13.59 0.44 -4.52
C TYR A 285 -15.05 0.85 -4.34
N ARG A 286 -15.39 1.45 -3.18
CA ARG A 286 -16.74 1.95 -2.90
C ARG A 286 -17.12 3.14 -3.78
N PHE A 287 -16.16 3.96 -4.17
CA PHE A 287 -16.38 5.05 -5.12
C PHE A 287 -16.83 4.53 -6.49
N ALA A 288 -16.14 3.54 -7.06
CA ALA A 288 -16.56 2.89 -8.30
C ALA A 288 -17.98 2.34 -8.19
N TYR A 289 -18.31 1.63 -7.10
CA TYR A 289 -19.67 1.17 -6.81
C TYR A 289 -20.69 2.31 -6.77
N ARG A 290 -20.35 3.45 -6.14
CA ARG A 290 -21.25 4.60 -6.03
C ARG A 290 -21.46 5.32 -7.36
N LEU A 291 -20.47 5.38 -8.21
CA LEU A 291 -20.64 5.90 -9.59
C LEU A 291 -21.63 5.03 -10.36
N ASN A 292 -21.49 3.71 -10.31
CA ASN A 292 -22.42 2.78 -10.96
C ASN A 292 -23.86 2.94 -10.44
N ILE A 293 -24.07 2.98 -9.13
CA ILE A 293 -25.42 3.19 -8.53
C ILE A 293 -26.05 4.52 -8.99
N LYS A 294 -25.24 5.55 -9.20
CA LYS A 294 -25.72 6.85 -9.71
C LYS A 294 -25.93 6.89 -11.22
N GLY A 295 -25.71 5.78 -11.92
CA GLY A 295 -25.83 5.70 -13.38
C GLY A 295 -24.68 6.39 -14.13
N ILE A 296 -23.62 6.82 -13.45
CA ILE A 296 -22.46 7.44 -14.08
C ILE A 296 -21.62 6.34 -14.71
N LYS A 297 -21.57 6.31 -16.04
CA LYS A 297 -20.79 5.34 -16.81
C LYS A 297 -19.35 5.83 -16.93
N VAL A 298 -18.38 5.01 -16.54
CA VAL A 298 -16.96 5.28 -16.76
C VAL A 298 -16.48 4.45 -17.94
N ARG A 299 -16.12 5.13 -19.04
CA ARG A 299 -15.61 4.50 -20.25
C ARG A 299 -14.16 4.08 -20.13
N LEU A 300 -13.36 4.92 -19.46
CA LEU A 300 -11.93 4.72 -19.33
C LEU A 300 -11.47 5.27 -17.99
N LEU A 301 -10.63 4.49 -17.31
CA LEU A 301 -9.83 4.94 -16.18
C LEU A 301 -8.35 4.94 -16.62
N VAL A 302 -7.73 6.11 -16.60
CA VAL A 302 -6.28 6.29 -16.78
C VAL A 302 -5.66 6.42 -15.43
N GLU A 303 -4.81 5.48 -15.06
CA GLU A 303 -4.20 5.39 -13.74
C GLU A 303 -2.69 5.41 -13.84
N TRP A 304 -2.05 6.14 -12.94
CA TRP A 304 -0.61 6.07 -12.71
C TRP A 304 -0.31 4.89 -11.80
N TYR A 305 -0.21 3.70 -12.38
CA TYR A 305 -0.06 2.46 -11.63
C TYR A 305 1.35 2.29 -11.06
N GLU A 306 1.51 2.45 -9.76
CA GLU A 306 2.77 2.20 -9.03
C GLU A 306 2.74 0.90 -8.20
N ASN A 307 1.75 0.04 -8.41
CA ASN A 307 1.50 -1.17 -7.61
C ASN A 307 1.32 -0.86 -6.11
N GLN A 308 0.70 0.27 -5.82
CA GLN A 308 0.37 0.62 -4.45
C GLN A 308 -0.91 -0.10 -3.99
N VAL A 309 -1.10 -0.17 -2.69
CA VAL A 309 -2.29 -0.78 -2.09
C VAL A 309 -3.57 -0.08 -2.52
N ILE A 310 -3.52 1.25 -2.69
CA ILE A 310 -4.65 2.07 -3.12
C ILE A 310 -5.11 1.73 -4.54
N ASP A 311 -4.16 1.56 -5.46
CA ASP A 311 -4.42 1.26 -6.88
C ASP A 311 -5.25 -0.02 -7.02
N ARG A 312 -4.96 -1.03 -6.20
CA ARG A 312 -5.66 -2.31 -6.24
C ARG A 312 -7.14 -2.21 -5.92
N GLY A 313 -7.50 -1.41 -4.91
CA GLY A 313 -8.90 -1.17 -4.57
C GLY A 313 -9.66 -0.47 -5.69
N MET A 314 -9.02 0.48 -6.35
CA MET A 314 -9.55 1.22 -7.48
C MET A 314 -9.76 0.29 -8.69
N ILE A 315 -8.72 -0.45 -9.11
CA ILE A 315 -8.78 -1.38 -10.25
C ILE A 315 -9.89 -2.41 -10.05
N VAL A 316 -9.92 -3.08 -8.89
CA VAL A 316 -10.96 -4.10 -8.61
C VAL A 316 -12.35 -3.48 -8.68
N GLY A 317 -12.55 -2.28 -8.11
CA GLY A 317 -13.83 -1.59 -8.13
C GLY A 317 -14.28 -1.25 -9.55
N PHE A 318 -13.44 -0.62 -10.34
CA PHE A 318 -13.79 -0.24 -11.72
C PHE A 318 -13.98 -1.46 -12.61
N HIS A 319 -13.15 -2.48 -12.49
CA HIS A 319 -13.33 -3.74 -13.23
C HIS A 319 -14.65 -4.44 -12.88
N GLN A 320 -15.11 -4.36 -11.63
CA GLN A 320 -16.34 -5.02 -11.20
C GLN A 320 -17.60 -4.26 -11.61
N PHE A 321 -17.59 -2.93 -11.56
CA PHE A 321 -18.80 -2.12 -11.68
C PHE A 321 -18.93 -1.36 -13.01
N HIS A 322 -17.86 -1.26 -13.80
CA HIS A 322 -17.81 -0.49 -15.04
C HIS A 322 -17.23 -1.32 -16.21
N LYS A 323 -17.88 -2.47 -16.48
CA LYS A 323 -17.57 -3.34 -17.63
C LYS A 323 -18.13 -2.77 -18.93
#